data_154ec493710d678d55c3f5b6690d40ce
#
_entry.id   154ec493710d678d55c3f5b6690d40ce
#
_cell.length_a   1.000
_cell.length_b   1.000
_cell.length_c   1.000
_cell.angle_alpha   90.00
_cell.angle_beta   90.00
_cell.angle_gamma   90.00
#
_symmetry.space_group_name_H-M   'P 1'
#
loop_
_entity.id
_entity.type
_entity.pdbx_description
1 polymer ?
#
loop_
_entity_poly.entity_id
_entity_poly.type
_entity_poly.pdbx_seq_one_letter_code
_entity_poly.pdbx_strand_id
1 'polypeptide(L)'
;MRLGWRMLAMWLPLGLPTVAQAVPELRCHFEVNAERFEHRFRPVSEPYTVQSINLADRFRFKAVVLGNDTRVDLVNLYVSYQTERQPMVLQHVKFVAPVAQLQPAPDALTGRVALYSPFLGKELQYGCALHEVAP
;
A
#
# COMPACT_ATOMS: atom_id res chain seq x y z
N MET A 1 9.85 -74.31 -3.46
CA MET A 1 10.34 -72.95 -3.14
C MET A 1 9.41 -71.94 -3.74
N ARG A 2 8.68 -71.23 -2.91
CA ARG A 2 7.82 -70.14 -3.36
C ARG A 2 8.49 -68.82 -2.93
N LEU A 3 8.99 -68.08 -3.88
CA LEU A 3 9.45 -66.71 -3.67
C LEU A 3 8.24 -65.80 -3.57
N GLY A 4 7.93 -65.36 -2.36
CA GLY A 4 6.93 -64.34 -2.14
C GLY A 4 7.48 -62.96 -2.47
N TRP A 5 7.02 -62.39 -3.51
CA TRP A 5 7.32 -60.98 -3.88
C TRP A 5 6.45 -60.10 -3.02
N ARG A 6 7.05 -59.52 -1.98
CA ARG A 6 6.43 -58.46 -1.21
C ARG A 6 6.59 -57.17 -1.97
N MET A 7 5.53 -56.70 -2.63
CA MET A 7 5.46 -55.32 -3.13
C MET A 7 5.29 -54.37 -1.93
N LEU A 8 6.36 -53.68 -1.59
CA LEU A 8 6.30 -52.51 -0.73
C LEU A 8 5.67 -51.37 -1.52
N ALA A 9 4.40 -51.10 -1.26
CA ALA A 9 3.74 -49.90 -1.74
C ALA A 9 4.31 -48.69 -0.97
N MET A 10 5.18 -47.95 -1.61
CA MET A 10 5.75 -46.70 -1.11
C MET A 10 4.70 -45.62 -1.25
N TRP A 11 4.03 -45.28 -0.17
CA TRP A 11 3.12 -44.16 -0.10
C TRP A 11 3.95 -42.86 -0.03
N LEU A 12 4.09 -42.16 -1.13
CA LEU A 12 4.59 -40.79 -1.15
C LEU A 12 3.45 -39.88 -0.64
N PRO A 13 3.66 -39.10 0.43
CA PRO A 13 2.70 -38.08 0.79
C PRO A 13 2.73 -37.00 -0.29
N LEU A 14 1.63 -36.86 -1.03
CA LEU A 14 1.37 -35.69 -1.85
C LEU A 14 1.21 -34.51 -0.90
N GLY A 15 2.30 -33.77 -0.66
CA GLY A 15 2.26 -32.49 0.00
C GLY A 15 1.45 -31.53 -0.89
N LEU A 16 0.25 -31.17 -0.46
CA LEU A 16 -0.52 -30.09 -1.10
C LEU A 16 0.29 -28.81 -0.98
N PRO A 17 0.50 -28.06 -2.09
CA PRO A 17 1.15 -26.78 -2.00
C PRO A 17 0.26 -25.84 -1.17
N THR A 18 0.76 -25.37 -0.04
CA THR A 18 0.12 -24.30 0.71
C THR A 18 0.25 -23.02 -0.10
N VAL A 19 -0.85 -22.59 -0.73
CA VAL A 19 -0.92 -21.29 -1.40
C VAL A 19 -0.91 -20.24 -0.31
N ALA A 20 0.21 -19.52 -0.17
CA ALA A 20 0.28 -18.36 0.70
C ALA A 20 -0.72 -17.32 0.19
N GLN A 21 -1.68 -16.91 1.04
CA GLN A 21 -2.69 -15.93 0.68
C GLN A 21 -2.04 -14.55 0.57
N ALA A 22 -2.14 -13.90 -0.62
CA ALA A 22 -1.67 -12.54 -0.81
C ALA A 22 -2.55 -11.56 -0.02
N VAL A 23 -1.92 -10.51 0.49
CA VAL A 23 -2.59 -9.44 1.24
C VAL A 23 -2.40 -8.11 0.52
N PRO A 24 -3.39 -7.19 0.60
CA PRO A 24 -3.26 -5.87 -0.01
C PRO A 24 -2.30 -4.98 0.78
N GLU A 25 -1.51 -4.20 0.06
CA GLU A 25 -0.60 -3.20 0.60
C GLU A 25 -0.56 -1.99 -0.34
N LEU A 26 -0.86 -0.81 0.20
CA LEU A 26 -0.71 0.43 -0.54
C LEU A 26 0.74 0.89 -0.44
N ARG A 27 1.38 1.09 -1.59
CA ARG A 27 2.74 1.65 -1.68
C ARG A 27 2.68 3.01 -2.33
N CYS A 28 3.20 3.99 -1.62
CA CYS A 28 3.30 5.37 -2.11
C CYS A 28 4.76 5.80 -2.17
N HIS A 29 5.15 6.41 -3.27
CA HIS A 29 6.47 6.97 -3.46
C HIS A 29 6.35 8.48 -3.57
N PHE A 30 7.32 9.17 -2.98
CA PHE A 30 7.33 10.61 -2.82
C PHE A 30 8.65 11.21 -3.30
N GLU A 31 8.57 12.41 -3.84
CA GLU A 31 9.74 13.22 -4.16
C GLU A 31 9.51 14.66 -3.66
N VAL A 32 10.36 15.09 -2.76
CA VAL A 32 10.36 16.45 -2.17
C VAL A 32 11.80 16.91 -2.07
N ASN A 33 12.11 18.13 -2.55
CA ASN A 33 13.46 18.70 -2.48
C ASN A 33 14.56 17.76 -3.04
N ALA A 34 14.30 17.08 -4.14
CA ALA A 34 15.16 16.08 -4.76
C ALA A 34 15.41 14.82 -3.92
N GLU A 35 14.77 14.69 -2.77
CA GLU A 35 14.79 13.46 -1.96
C GLU A 35 13.63 12.55 -2.37
N ARG A 36 13.90 11.26 -2.44
CA ARG A 36 12.93 10.23 -2.80
C ARG A 36 12.80 9.23 -1.67
N PHE A 37 11.56 8.86 -1.36
CA PHE A 37 11.29 7.85 -0.34
C PHE A 37 9.95 7.15 -0.61
N GLU A 38 9.78 5.99 -0.01
CA GLU A 38 8.59 5.14 -0.14
C GLU A 38 8.01 4.85 1.23
N HIS A 39 6.68 4.86 1.31
CA HIS A 39 5.94 4.38 2.47
C HIS A 39 4.95 3.31 2.06
N ARG A 40 4.75 2.36 2.97
CA ARG A 40 3.81 1.25 2.80
C ARG A 40 2.74 1.33 3.86
N PHE A 41 1.51 1.08 3.44
CA PHE A 41 0.34 1.16 4.30
C PHE A 41 -0.46 -0.14 4.20
N ARG A 42 -0.80 -0.70 5.34
CA ARG A 42 -1.66 -1.87 5.44
C ARG A 42 -3.11 -1.46 5.67
N PRO A 43 -4.08 -2.31 5.26
CA PRO A 43 -5.48 -2.07 5.58
C PRO A 43 -5.71 -2.02 7.09
N VAL A 44 -6.59 -1.10 7.49
CA VAL A 44 -7.06 -0.94 8.87
C VAL A 44 -8.58 -1.00 8.89
N SER A 45 -9.14 -1.42 10.02
CA SER A 45 -10.59 -1.42 10.25
C SER A 45 -11.07 -0.12 10.88
N GLU A 46 -10.16 0.63 11.52
CA GLU A 46 -10.46 1.86 12.27
C GLU A 46 -9.75 3.05 11.62
N PRO A 47 -10.51 3.96 10.94
CA PRO A 47 -9.89 5.07 10.21
C PRO A 47 -9.32 6.18 11.11
N TYR A 48 -9.82 6.31 12.35
CA TYR A 48 -9.48 7.44 13.22
C TYR A 48 -8.13 7.31 13.91
N THR A 49 -7.55 6.12 13.91
CA THR A 49 -6.23 5.87 14.54
C THR A 49 -5.06 6.07 13.58
N VAL A 50 -5.31 6.28 12.29
CA VAL A 50 -4.26 6.44 11.29
C VAL A 50 -3.58 7.79 11.46
N GLN A 51 -2.25 7.76 11.58
CA GLN A 51 -1.42 8.96 11.71
C GLN A 51 -0.93 9.45 10.35
N SER A 52 -0.76 10.76 10.24
CA SER A 52 -0.08 11.33 9.08
C SER A 52 1.43 11.14 9.20
N ILE A 53 2.09 11.01 8.05
CA ILE A 53 3.56 10.99 7.96
C ILE A 53 4.07 12.38 7.60
N ASN A 54 5.26 12.70 8.10
CA ASN A 54 5.94 13.95 7.81
C ASN A 54 6.77 13.80 6.53
N LEU A 55 6.60 14.73 5.60
CA LEU A 55 7.34 14.80 4.35
C LEU A 55 8.17 16.07 4.33
N ALA A 56 9.48 15.94 4.58
CA ALA A 56 10.46 17.02 4.54
C ALA A 56 10.07 18.25 5.40
N ASP A 57 9.46 18.02 6.58
CA ASP A 57 9.07 19.03 7.58
C ASP A 57 8.06 20.09 7.08
N ARG A 58 7.48 19.91 5.89
CA ARG A 58 6.55 20.87 5.27
C ARG A 58 5.23 20.25 4.90
N PHE A 59 5.26 19.10 4.28
CA PHE A 59 4.07 18.38 3.86
C PHE A 59 3.76 17.27 4.85
N ARG A 60 2.47 16.96 4.98
CA ARG A 60 1.97 15.79 5.69
C ARG A 60 1.12 14.95 4.76
N PHE A 61 1.32 13.66 4.81
CA PHE A 61 0.56 12.70 4.02
C PHE A 61 -0.13 11.71 4.94
N LYS A 62 -1.40 11.49 4.69
CA LYS A 62 -2.19 10.50 5.42
C LYS A 62 -2.90 9.58 4.44
N ALA A 63 -2.65 8.29 4.55
CA ALA A 63 -3.34 7.27 3.78
C ALA A 63 -4.20 6.42 4.71
N VAL A 64 -5.50 6.47 4.51
CA VAL A 64 -6.46 5.62 5.22
C VAL A 64 -6.90 4.53 4.26
N VAL A 65 -6.42 3.30 4.48
CA VAL A 65 -6.76 2.12 3.71
C VAL A 65 -7.74 1.31 4.54
N LEU A 66 -9.03 1.44 4.26
CA LEU A 66 -10.07 0.70 4.97
C LEU A 66 -10.29 -0.65 4.32
N GLY A 67 -10.18 -1.70 5.09
CA GLY A 67 -10.34 -3.05 4.60
C GLY A 67 -9.77 -4.09 5.57
N ASN A 68 -9.39 -5.20 5.03
CA ASN A 68 -8.79 -6.31 5.75
C ASN A 68 -7.72 -7.00 4.90
N ASP A 69 -7.23 -8.15 5.34
CA ASP A 69 -6.18 -8.89 4.64
C ASP A 69 -6.62 -9.49 3.30
N THR A 70 -7.92 -9.44 2.95
CA THR A 70 -8.43 -10.00 1.71
C THR A 70 -8.84 -8.95 0.69
N ARG A 71 -9.29 -7.77 1.15
CA ARG A 71 -9.75 -6.71 0.23
C ARG A 71 -9.67 -5.33 0.88
N VAL A 72 -9.63 -4.32 0.03
CA VAL A 72 -9.73 -2.92 0.39
C VAL A 72 -11.09 -2.37 -0.05
N ASP A 73 -11.83 -1.79 0.89
CA ASP A 73 -13.13 -1.19 0.61
C ASP A 73 -12.99 0.27 0.16
N LEU A 74 -11.98 0.97 0.69
CA LEU A 74 -11.81 2.41 0.48
C LEU A 74 -10.37 2.82 0.73
N VAL A 75 -9.85 3.69 -0.12
CA VAL A 75 -8.59 4.41 0.13
C VAL A 75 -8.87 5.90 0.14
N ASN A 76 -8.58 6.56 1.25
CA ASN A 76 -8.58 8.02 1.37
C ASN A 76 -7.15 8.52 1.50
N LEU A 77 -6.76 9.44 0.62
CA LEU A 77 -5.47 10.09 0.66
C LEU A 77 -5.64 11.57 0.98
N TYR A 78 -4.88 12.04 1.95
CA TYR A 78 -4.87 13.43 2.36
C TYR A 78 -3.46 13.98 2.26
N VAL A 79 -3.30 15.09 1.59
CA VAL A 79 -2.06 15.84 1.57
C VAL A 79 -2.31 17.21 2.19
N SER A 80 -1.50 17.56 3.19
CA SER A 80 -1.58 18.83 3.89
C SER A 80 -0.23 19.53 3.88
N TYR A 81 -0.27 20.85 3.95
CA TYR A 81 0.89 21.69 4.17
C TYR A 81 0.84 22.23 5.60
N GLN A 82 1.95 22.11 6.32
CA GLN A 82 2.03 22.58 7.71
C GLN A 82 2.31 24.08 7.72
N THR A 83 1.34 24.84 8.15
CA THR A 83 1.52 26.28 8.46
C THR A 83 1.88 26.45 9.94
N GLU A 84 2.23 27.67 10.34
CA GLU A 84 2.53 27.98 11.76
C GLU A 84 1.35 27.76 12.69
N ARG A 85 0.13 27.86 12.19
CA ARG A 85 -1.09 27.77 12.99
C ARG A 85 -1.75 26.40 12.94
N GLN A 86 -1.95 25.89 11.71
CA GLN A 86 -2.68 24.65 11.51
C GLN A 86 -2.31 24.01 10.17
N PRO A 87 -2.53 22.69 9.98
CA PRO A 87 -2.38 22.08 8.69
C PRO A 87 -3.39 22.64 7.69
N MET A 88 -2.94 22.93 6.48
CA MET A 88 -3.79 23.34 5.35
C MET A 88 -3.93 22.15 4.40
N VAL A 89 -5.14 21.67 4.19
CA VAL A 89 -5.40 20.57 3.28
C VAL A 89 -5.22 21.06 1.85
N LEU A 90 -4.31 20.41 1.11
CA LEU A 90 -4.05 20.68 -0.30
C LEU A 90 -4.82 19.74 -1.21
N GLN A 91 -5.00 18.50 -0.79
CA GLN A 91 -5.68 17.47 -1.56
C GLN A 91 -6.34 16.46 -0.65
N HIS A 92 -7.56 16.09 -1.01
CA HIS A 92 -8.23 14.89 -0.51
C HIS A 92 -8.77 14.12 -1.71
N VAL A 93 -8.40 12.87 -1.83
CA VAL A 93 -8.87 12.00 -2.90
C VAL A 93 -9.33 10.66 -2.34
N LYS A 94 -10.37 10.12 -2.93
CA LYS A 94 -11.06 8.92 -2.48
C LYS A 94 -11.14 7.90 -3.61
N PHE A 95 -10.72 6.68 -3.33
CA PHE A 95 -10.83 5.55 -4.24
C PHE A 95 -11.73 4.50 -3.62
N VAL A 96 -12.84 4.17 -4.29
CA VAL A 96 -13.83 3.21 -3.80
C VAL A 96 -13.54 1.84 -4.37
N ALA A 97 -13.43 0.85 -3.50
CA ALA A 97 -13.19 -0.55 -3.83
C ALA A 97 -12.06 -0.77 -4.87
N PRO A 98 -10.87 -0.17 -4.64
CA PRO A 98 -9.76 -0.37 -5.56
C PRO A 98 -9.31 -1.83 -5.53
N VAL A 99 -8.89 -2.34 -6.70
CA VAL A 99 -8.43 -3.73 -6.83
C VAL A 99 -6.92 -3.79 -6.71
N ALA A 100 -6.42 -4.59 -5.77
CA ALA A 100 -5.00 -4.86 -5.62
C ALA A 100 -4.48 -5.69 -6.79
N GLN A 101 -3.27 -5.38 -7.24
CA GLN A 101 -2.60 -6.05 -8.37
C GLN A 101 -1.28 -6.66 -7.92
N LEU A 102 -0.83 -7.71 -8.60
CA LEU A 102 0.42 -8.42 -8.25
C LEU A 102 1.65 -7.54 -8.46
N GLN A 103 1.76 -6.89 -9.60
CA GLN A 103 2.90 -6.04 -9.96
C GLN A 103 2.43 -4.79 -10.69
N PRO A 104 1.69 -3.89 -10.01
CA PRO A 104 1.22 -2.67 -10.66
C PRO A 104 2.39 -1.71 -10.95
N ALA A 105 2.18 -0.81 -11.91
CA ALA A 105 3.06 0.34 -12.06
C ALA A 105 3.09 1.15 -10.76
N PRO A 106 4.18 1.86 -10.43
CA PRO A 106 4.35 2.54 -9.14
C PRO A 106 3.23 3.52 -8.77
N ASP A 107 2.57 4.11 -9.74
CA ASP A 107 1.50 5.10 -9.58
C ASP A 107 0.17 4.65 -10.23
N ALA A 108 -0.05 3.35 -10.32
CA ALA A 108 -1.21 2.78 -11.01
C ALA A 108 -2.57 3.19 -10.41
N LEU A 109 -2.63 3.48 -9.09
CA LEU A 109 -3.87 3.90 -8.45
C LEU A 109 -4.15 5.39 -8.63
N THR A 110 -3.15 6.23 -8.39
CA THR A 110 -3.31 7.68 -8.32
C THR A 110 -2.91 8.42 -9.58
N GLY A 111 -2.08 7.82 -10.45
CA GLY A 111 -1.25 8.55 -11.38
C GLY A 111 -0.15 9.34 -10.64
N ARG A 112 0.67 10.05 -11.41
CA ARG A 112 1.66 10.96 -10.84
C ARG A 112 1.00 12.28 -10.47
N VAL A 113 1.06 12.65 -9.20
CA VAL A 113 0.45 13.87 -8.66
C VAL A 113 1.55 14.85 -8.28
N ALA A 114 1.37 16.12 -8.67
CA ALA A 114 2.24 17.21 -8.26
C ALA A 114 1.41 18.26 -7.50
N LEU A 115 1.85 18.60 -6.30
CA LEU A 115 1.22 19.59 -5.43
C LEU A 115 2.26 20.62 -5.01
N TYR A 116 1.80 21.85 -4.84
CA TYR A 116 2.67 22.98 -4.52
C TYR A 116 2.28 23.60 -3.18
N SER A 117 3.27 24.01 -2.40
CA SER A 117 3.01 24.74 -1.17
C SER A 117 2.40 26.12 -1.49
N PRO A 118 1.45 26.61 -0.65
CA PRO A 118 0.71 27.84 -0.95
C PRO A 118 1.57 29.10 -1.10
N PHE A 119 2.65 29.22 -0.34
CA PHE A 119 3.40 30.47 -0.24
C PHE A 119 4.81 30.43 -0.86
N LEU A 120 5.43 29.26 -0.92
CA LEU A 120 6.83 29.12 -1.34
C LEU A 120 6.98 28.40 -2.67
N GLY A 121 5.90 27.91 -3.27
CA GLY A 121 5.95 27.15 -4.52
C GLY A 121 6.75 25.86 -4.44
N LYS A 122 7.00 25.32 -3.24
CA LYS A 122 7.68 24.02 -3.07
C LYS A 122 6.80 22.90 -3.60
N GLU A 123 7.38 22.00 -4.36
CA GLU A 123 6.67 20.92 -5.00
C GLU A 123 6.82 19.63 -4.22
N LEU A 124 5.69 18.95 -4.01
CA LEU A 124 5.61 17.55 -3.65
C LEU A 124 5.10 16.77 -4.85
N GLN A 125 5.85 15.77 -5.27
CA GLN A 125 5.36 14.78 -6.22
C GLN A 125 5.14 13.45 -5.52
N TYR A 126 4.03 12.77 -5.82
CA TYR A 126 3.79 11.45 -5.30
C TYR A 126 2.94 10.59 -6.25
N GLY A 127 2.99 9.32 -6.03
CA GLY A 127 2.12 8.34 -6.67
C GLY A 127 1.96 7.14 -5.76
N CYS A 128 0.82 6.47 -5.88
CA CYS A 128 0.51 5.27 -5.11
C CYS A 128 -0.01 4.15 -6.00
N ALA A 129 0.23 2.93 -5.58
CA ALA A 129 -0.33 1.72 -6.18
C ALA A 129 -0.75 0.74 -5.09
N LEU A 130 -1.84 0.01 -5.33
CA LEU A 130 -2.31 -1.02 -4.43
C LEU A 130 -1.79 -2.37 -4.92
N HIS A 131 -0.92 -2.99 -4.10
CA HIS A 131 -0.26 -4.25 -4.39
C HIS A 131 -0.92 -5.41 -3.67
N GLU A 132 -0.86 -6.59 -4.29
CA GLU A 132 -0.99 -7.86 -3.58
C GLU A 132 0.40 -8.36 -3.25
N VAL A 133 0.69 -8.55 -1.97
CA VAL A 133 2.01 -8.97 -1.49
C VAL A 133 1.90 -10.22 -0.63
N ALA A 134 3.02 -10.92 -0.47
CA ALA A 134 3.10 -12.05 0.45
C ALA A 134 2.82 -11.56 1.89
N PRO A 135 2.11 -12.35 2.68
CA PRO A 135 1.81 -12.00 4.08
C PRO A 135 3.04 -11.95 4.97
#